data_da4f4b3e3f6999359b14dff5baf0380c
#
_entry.id   da4f4b3e3f6999359b14dff5baf0380c
#
_cell.length_a   1.000
_cell.length_b   1.000
_cell.length_c   1.000
_cell.angle_alpha   90.00
_cell.angle_beta   90.00
_cell.angle_gamma   90.00
#
_symmetry.space_group_name_H-M   'P 1'
#
loop_
_entity.id
_entity.type
_entity.pdbx_description
1 polymer ?
#
loop_
_entity_poly.entity_id
_entity_poly.type
_entity_poly.pdbx_seq_one_letter_code
_entity_poly.pdbx_strand_id
1 'polypeptide(L)'
;MNVLLVVDMQNGFIKDDKHNELSKKIEKLVNSNAYDKIFATKFVNDRTKNSLYEDKLNWKELKTKVEQDFSLTFPKNVVVFEKNTYGLNQKDLKTLKSLKINQIDICGVEPEACVGAIALQLWDMGIYPNILINYVLGNIDMKPVFLWQFGKVDERK
;
A
#
# COMPACT_ATOMS: atom_id res chain seq x y z
N MET A 1 9.13 -5.02 17.11
CA MET A 1 8.03 -4.14 16.68
C MET A 1 7.46 -4.69 15.38
N ASN A 2 6.17 -5.02 15.40
CA ASN A 2 5.43 -5.47 14.23
C ASN A 2 4.81 -4.26 13.53
N VAL A 3 5.15 -4.05 12.26
CA VAL A 3 4.69 -2.89 11.50
C VAL A 3 3.94 -3.35 10.24
N LEU A 4 2.80 -2.74 9.99
CA LEU A 4 2.00 -2.94 8.78
C LEU A 4 1.94 -1.67 7.94
N LEU A 5 2.12 -1.80 6.64
CA LEU A 5 1.86 -0.77 5.66
C LEU A 5 0.70 -1.18 4.76
N VAL A 6 -0.38 -0.44 4.81
CA VAL A 6 -1.57 -0.63 3.97
C VAL A 6 -1.51 0.35 2.81
N VAL A 7 -1.45 -0.18 1.59
CA VAL A 7 -1.24 0.62 0.37
C VAL A 7 -2.55 0.91 -0.33
N ASP A 8 -2.89 2.20 -0.42
CA ASP A 8 -3.94 2.79 -1.27
C ASP A 8 -5.33 2.13 -1.19
N MET A 9 -5.74 1.67 -0.01
CA MET A 9 -7.07 1.11 0.19
C MET A 9 -8.14 2.21 0.26
N GLN A 10 -8.39 2.82 -0.88
CA GLN A 10 -9.29 3.98 -1.07
C GLN A 10 -10.48 3.62 -1.93
N ASN A 11 -11.60 4.32 -1.76
CA ASN A 11 -12.84 4.06 -2.49
C ASN A 11 -12.65 4.06 -4.01
N GLY A 12 -11.81 4.95 -4.55
CA GLY A 12 -11.53 5.02 -5.98
C GLY A 12 -10.87 3.78 -6.57
N PHE A 13 -10.24 2.95 -5.76
CA PHE A 13 -9.65 1.67 -6.18
C PHE A 13 -10.57 0.46 -6.00
N ILE A 14 -11.72 0.63 -5.33
CA ILE A 14 -12.68 -0.44 -5.12
C ILE A 14 -13.59 -0.54 -6.35
N LYS A 15 -13.36 -1.58 -7.18
CA LYS A 15 -14.03 -1.72 -8.49
C LYS A 15 -15.07 -2.84 -8.52
N ASP A 16 -14.95 -3.83 -7.64
CA ASP A 16 -15.77 -5.05 -7.66
C ASP A 16 -15.86 -5.71 -6.27
N ASP A 17 -16.55 -6.86 -6.22
CA ASP A 17 -16.73 -7.60 -4.98
C ASP A 17 -15.41 -8.13 -4.38
N LYS A 18 -14.42 -8.46 -5.21
CA LYS A 18 -13.11 -8.93 -4.73
C LYS A 18 -12.37 -7.82 -3.99
N HIS A 19 -12.43 -6.58 -4.50
CA HIS A 19 -11.88 -5.41 -3.80
C HIS A 19 -12.62 -5.13 -2.49
N ASN A 20 -13.95 -5.27 -2.49
CA ASN A 20 -14.74 -5.12 -1.26
C ASN A 20 -14.38 -6.19 -0.22
N GLU A 21 -14.20 -7.43 -0.63
CA GLU A 21 -13.76 -8.52 0.25
C GLU A 21 -12.36 -8.26 0.80
N LEU A 22 -11.43 -7.81 -0.04
CA LEU A 22 -10.09 -7.40 0.39
C LEU A 22 -10.15 -6.29 1.43
N SER A 23 -10.96 -5.26 1.19
CA SER A 23 -11.14 -4.15 2.13
C SER A 23 -11.60 -4.63 3.51
N LYS A 24 -12.62 -5.50 3.57
CA LYS A 24 -13.10 -6.11 4.81
C LYS A 24 -12.04 -6.97 5.49
N LYS A 25 -11.26 -7.71 4.70
CA LYS A 25 -10.19 -8.57 5.21
C LYS A 25 -9.06 -7.74 5.83
N ILE A 26 -8.65 -6.67 5.18
CA ILE A 26 -7.64 -5.74 5.70
C ILE A 26 -8.19 -5.00 6.93
N GLU A 27 -9.47 -4.61 6.94
CA GLU A 27 -10.09 -3.97 8.11
C GLU A 27 -10.00 -4.87 9.36
N LYS A 28 -10.25 -6.17 9.22
CA LYS A 28 -10.06 -7.14 10.31
C LYS A 28 -8.59 -7.22 10.75
N LEU A 29 -7.67 -7.21 9.79
CA LEU A 29 -6.24 -7.28 10.06
C LEU A 29 -5.74 -6.06 10.85
N VAL A 30 -6.08 -4.84 10.44
CA VAL A 30 -5.64 -3.61 11.10
C VAL A 30 -6.24 -3.44 12.51
N ASN A 31 -7.38 -4.08 12.78
CA ASN A 31 -8.05 -4.04 14.08
C ASN A 31 -7.78 -5.29 14.95
N SER A 32 -6.88 -6.17 14.53
CA SER A 32 -6.58 -7.44 15.24
C SER A 32 -5.62 -7.31 16.43
N ASN A 33 -5.07 -6.13 16.67
CA ASN A 33 -3.99 -5.88 17.65
C ASN A 33 -2.69 -6.67 17.37
N ALA A 34 -2.50 -7.17 16.15
CA ALA A 34 -1.29 -7.90 15.75
C ALA A 34 -0.10 -6.96 15.45
N TYR A 35 -0.35 -5.68 15.27
CA TYR A 35 0.65 -4.70 14.87
C TYR A 35 0.81 -3.58 15.90
N ASP A 36 2.05 -3.27 16.20
CA ASP A 36 2.42 -2.16 17.09
C ASP A 36 2.25 -0.80 16.41
N LYS A 37 2.49 -0.76 15.10
CA LYS A 37 2.31 0.43 14.25
C LYS A 37 1.67 0.07 12.92
N ILE A 38 0.76 0.93 12.48
CA ILE A 38 0.09 0.83 11.19
C ILE A 38 0.28 2.14 10.44
N PHE A 39 0.78 2.02 9.22
CA PHE A 39 0.86 3.08 8.23
C PHE A 39 -0.12 2.79 7.12
N ALA A 40 -0.71 3.84 6.55
CA ALA A 40 -1.57 3.73 5.38
C ALA A 40 -1.17 4.78 4.35
N THR A 41 -1.03 4.39 3.08
CA THR A 41 -0.84 5.37 2.02
C THR A 41 -2.17 5.84 1.48
N LYS A 42 -2.21 7.12 1.12
CA LYS A 42 -3.35 7.77 0.50
C LYS A 42 -2.88 8.43 -0.79
N PHE A 43 -3.29 7.88 -1.93
CA PHE A 43 -2.99 8.47 -3.23
C PHE A 43 -3.94 9.64 -3.51
N VAL A 44 -3.38 10.79 -3.88
CA VAL A 44 -4.12 11.98 -4.31
C VAL A 44 -3.67 12.34 -5.72
N ASN A 45 -4.57 12.21 -6.69
CA ASN A 45 -4.27 12.54 -8.07
C ASN A 45 -4.34 14.05 -8.28
N ASP A 46 -3.25 14.72 -7.94
CA ASP A 46 -3.09 16.16 -8.09
C ASP A 46 -2.17 16.44 -9.27
N ARG A 47 -2.76 16.88 -10.39
CA ARG A 47 -2.05 17.20 -11.61
C ARG A 47 -0.98 18.28 -11.42
N THR A 48 -1.15 19.20 -10.48
CA THR A 48 -0.18 20.26 -10.21
C THR A 48 1.12 19.73 -9.62
N LYS A 49 1.08 18.57 -8.97
CA LYS A 49 2.23 17.91 -8.37
C LYS A 49 2.83 16.83 -9.27
N ASN A 50 1.99 16.10 -9.99
CA ASN A 50 2.41 15.06 -10.92
C ASN A 50 1.36 14.87 -12.01
N SER A 51 1.64 15.36 -13.23
CA SER A 51 0.71 15.29 -14.35
C SER A 51 0.79 13.97 -15.15
N LEU A 52 1.77 13.12 -14.89
CA LEU A 52 2.06 11.95 -15.73
C LEU A 52 0.93 10.95 -15.78
N TYR A 53 0.23 10.73 -14.66
CA TYR A 53 -0.91 9.80 -14.61
C TYR A 53 -2.03 10.23 -15.56
N GLU A 54 -2.31 11.51 -15.63
CA GLU A 54 -3.32 12.04 -16.51
C GLU A 54 -2.82 12.18 -17.95
N ASP A 55 -1.63 12.75 -18.15
CA ASP A 55 -1.08 13.05 -19.47
C ASP A 55 -0.64 11.80 -20.25
N LYS A 56 -0.12 10.78 -19.57
CA LYS A 56 0.42 9.58 -20.20
C LYS A 56 -0.50 8.36 -20.10
N LEU A 57 -1.25 8.23 -19.01
CA LEU A 57 -2.13 7.09 -18.77
C LEU A 57 -3.61 7.43 -18.97
N ASN A 58 -3.93 8.72 -19.20
CA ASN A 58 -5.31 9.21 -19.24
C ASN A 58 -6.12 8.80 -17.99
N TRP A 59 -5.42 8.68 -16.85
CA TRP A 59 -6.04 8.28 -15.60
C TRP A 59 -6.51 9.52 -14.83
N LYS A 60 -7.83 9.63 -14.66
CA LYS A 60 -8.50 10.80 -14.07
C LYS A 60 -9.20 10.49 -12.74
N GLU A 61 -8.95 9.34 -12.18
CA GLU A 61 -9.54 8.91 -10.90
C GLU A 61 -8.76 9.46 -9.69
N LEU A 62 -9.28 9.25 -8.49
CA LEU A 62 -8.68 9.69 -7.21
C LEU A 62 -8.52 11.22 -7.10
N LYS A 63 -9.43 11.97 -7.69
CA LYS A 63 -9.46 13.44 -7.65
C LYS A 63 -10.42 14.00 -6.63
N THR A 64 -11.52 13.31 -6.36
CA THR A 64 -12.54 13.76 -5.41
C THR A 64 -12.26 13.23 -4.01
N LYS A 65 -12.78 13.93 -2.99
CA LYS A 65 -12.67 13.50 -1.59
C LYS A 65 -13.24 12.09 -1.39
N VAL A 66 -14.40 11.79 -2.00
CA VAL A 66 -15.05 10.47 -1.89
C VAL A 66 -14.15 9.36 -2.43
N GLU A 67 -13.55 9.56 -3.60
CA GLU A 67 -12.61 8.58 -4.18
C GLU A 67 -11.34 8.41 -3.33
N GLN A 68 -10.87 9.49 -2.71
CA GLN A 68 -9.65 9.50 -1.90
C GLN A 68 -9.86 8.93 -0.50
N ASP A 69 -11.09 8.96 0.03
CA ASP A 69 -11.38 8.41 1.35
C ASP A 69 -11.10 6.90 1.39
N PHE A 70 -10.64 6.42 2.53
CA PHE A 70 -10.35 5.01 2.72
C PHE A 70 -11.62 4.16 2.63
N SER A 71 -11.47 2.97 2.06
CA SER A 71 -12.54 1.97 1.92
C SER A 71 -12.76 1.14 3.19
N LEU A 72 -11.96 1.36 4.22
CA LEU A 72 -12.00 0.63 5.48
C LEU A 72 -11.76 1.58 6.67
N THR A 73 -12.12 1.12 7.85
CA THR A 73 -11.92 1.87 9.10
C THR A 73 -10.60 1.47 9.74
N PHE A 74 -9.71 2.44 9.89
CA PHE A 74 -8.44 2.28 10.60
C PHE A 74 -8.59 2.56 12.10
N PRO A 75 -7.71 1.98 12.95
CA PRO A 75 -7.59 2.42 14.34
C PRO A 75 -7.11 3.88 14.42
N LYS A 76 -7.43 4.55 15.53
CA LYS A 76 -7.15 6.01 15.69
C LYS A 76 -5.68 6.41 15.58
N ASN A 77 -4.77 5.48 15.82
CA ASN A 77 -3.33 5.72 15.80
C ASN A 77 -2.66 5.41 14.45
N VAL A 78 -3.42 5.17 13.39
CA VAL A 78 -2.86 5.00 12.05
C VAL A 78 -2.12 6.27 11.61
N VAL A 79 -0.95 6.08 11.00
CA VAL A 79 -0.19 7.18 10.38
C VAL A 79 -0.41 7.17 8.88
N VAL A 80 -0.91 8.26 8.33
CA VAL A 80 -1.23 8.38 6.90
C VAL A 80 -0.10 9.07 6.15
N PHE A 81 0.38 8.42 5.10
CA PHE A 81 1.32 8.97 4.13
C PHE A 81 0.55 9.36 2.86
N GLU A 82 0.36 10.64 2.65
CA GLU A 82 -0.24 11.14 1.41
C GLU A 82 0.82 11.18 0.30
N LYS A 83 0.49 10.67 -0.88
CA LYS A 83 1.39 10.60 -2.01
C LYS A 83 0.68 10.86 -3.35
N ASN A 84 1.45 11.19 -4.37
CA ASN A 84 1.00 11.36 -5.76
C ASN A 84 1.93 10.65 -6.74
N THR A 85 2.56 9.58 -6.29
CA THR A 85 3.51 8.73 -7.01
C THR A 85 3.24 7.27 -6.70
N TYR A 86 3.78 6.35 -7.49
CA TYR A 86 3.71 4.92 -7.19
C TYR A 86 4.37 4.60 -5.84
N GLY A 87 5.58 5.09 -5.63
CA GLY A 87 6.33 4.89 -4.40
C GLY A 87 6.04 5.96 -3.34
N LEU A 88 6.74 5.84 -2.22
CA LEU A 88 6.74 6.83 -1.14
C LEU A 88 7.72 7.97 -1.45
N ASN A 89 7.42 9.15 -0.92
CA ASN A 89 8.36 10.27 -0.97
C ASN A 89 9.50 10.11 0.06
N GLN A 90 10.54 10.91 -0.06
CA GLN A 90 11.73 10.82 0.78
C GLN A 90 11.45 11.04 2.28
N LYS A 91 10.49 11.92 2.60
CA LYS A 91 10.10 12.19 4.00
C LYS A 91 9.50 10.94 4.65
N ASP A 92 8.60 10.26 3.94
CA ASP A 92 7.90 9.08 4.45
C ASP A 92 8.85 7.89 4.55
N LEU A 93 9.75 7.73 3.57
CA LEU A 93 10.83 6.72 3.64
C LEU A 93 11.75 6.94 4.84
N LYS A 94 12.13 8.18 5.13
CA LYS A 94 12.92 8.51 6.33
C LYS A 94 12.19 8.17 7.62
N THR A 95 10.88 8.40 7.67
CA THR A 95 10.05 8.02 8.82
C THR A 95 10.10 6.52 9.06
N LEU A 96 9.94 5.69 8.01
CA LEU A 96 10.04 4.24 8.14
C LEU A 96 11.45 3.79 8.56
N LYS A 97 12.48 4.37 7.97
CA LYS A 97 13.87 4.07 8.33
C LYS A 97 14.19 4.39 9.80
N SER A 98 13.60 5.45 10.34
CA SER A 98 13.80 5.85 11.74
C SER A 98 13.28 4.84 12.77
N LEU A 99 12.39 3.94 12.36
CA LEU A 99 11.85 2.88 13.23
C LEU A 99 12.89 1.81 13.55
N LYS A 100 14.00 1.72 12.80
CA LYS A 100 15.05 0.72 12.95
C LYS A 100 14.53 -0.72 12.94
N ILE A 101 13.53 -0.98 12.08
CA ILE A 101 12.96 -2.30 11.87
C ILE A 101 13.68 -3.03 10.75
N ASN A 102 13.68 -4.36 10.79
CA ASN A 102 14.28 -5.21 9.75
C ASN A 102 13.25 -5.64 8.70
N GLN A 103 11.98 -5.60 9.03
CA GLN A 103 10.88 -6.07 8.20
C GLN A 103 9.63 -5.22 8.40
N ILE A 104 8.84 -5.09 7.34
CA ILE A 104 7.51 -4.49 7.37
C ILE A 104 6.55 -5.37 6.56
N ASP A 105 5.37 -5.65 7.12
CA ASP A 105 4.31 -6.34 6.40
C ASP A 105 3.60 -5.34 5.48
N ILE A 106 3.31 -5.78 4.24
CA ILE A 106 2.69 -4.92 3.21
C ILE A 106 1.43 -5.60 2.66
N CYS A 107 0.35 -4.84 2.58
CA CYS A 107 -0.91 -5.25 1.95
C CYS A 107 -1.54 -4.10 1.17
N GLY A 108 -2.60 -4.37 0.41
CA GLY A 108 -3.36 -3.35 -0.33
C GLY A 108 -3.31 -3.49 -1.85
N VAL A 109 -3.36 -2.38 -2.55
CA VAL A 109 -3.47 -2.32 -4.02
C VAL A 109 -2.48 -1.32 -4.61
N GLU A 110 -2.00 -1.50 -5.81
CA GLU A 110 -1.99 -2.72 -6.63
C GLU A 110 -0.60 -3.32 -6.61
N PRO A 111 -0.44 -4.67 -6.57
CA PRO A 111 0.88 -5.31 -6.47
C PRO A 111 1.80 -4.95 -7.65
N GLU A 112 1.28 -4.84 -8.86
CA GLU A 112 2.02 -4.46 -10.07
C GLU A 112 2.37 -2.96 -10.14
N ALA A 113 1.90 -2.15 -9.23
CA ALA A 113 2.09 -0.70 -9.22
C ALA A 113 2.60 -0.20 -7.86
N CYS A 114 1.73 0.39 -7.04
CA CYS A 114 2.13 1.05 -5.78
C CYS A 114 2.76 0.09 -4.78
N VAL A 115 2.18 -1.10 -4.56
CA VAL A 115 2.74 -2.11 -3.64
C VAL A 115 4.15 -2.51 -4.07
N GLY A 116 4.33 -2.86 -5.34
CA GLY A 116 5.64 -3.26 -5.88
C GLY A 116 6.67 -2.15 -5.82
N ALA A 117 6.29 -0.92 -6.18
CA ALA A 117 7.19 0.23 -6.13
C ALA A 117 7.69 0.51 -4.70
N ILE A 118 6.78 0.49 -3.72
CA ILE A 118 7.13 0.69 -2.32
C ILE A 118 8.00 -0.46 -1.80
N ALA A 119 7.67 -1.70 -2.16
CA ALA A 119 8.46 -2.87 -1.76
C ALA A 119 9.91 -2.78 -2.24
N LEU A 120 10.15 -2.34 -3.48
CA LEU A 120 11.50 -2.11 -4.00
C LEU A 120 12.23 -1.01 -3.24
N GLN A 121 11.56 0.10 -2.91
CA GLN A 121 12.17 1.17 -2.11
C GLN A 121 12.60 0.68 -0.72
N LEU A 122 11.76 -0.11 -0.07
CA LEU A 122 12.07 -0.69 1.26
C LEU A 122 13.24 -1.67 1.17
N TRP A 123 13.24 -2.53 0.17
CA TRP A 123 14.35 -3.44 -0.10
C TRP A 123 15.69 -2.70 -0.24
N ASP A 124 15.72 -1.65 -1.06
CA ASP A 124 16.92 -0.83 -1.27
C ASP A 124 17.40 -0.10 0.01
N MET A 125 16.47 0.12 0.95
CA MET A 125 16.77 0.69 2.26
C MET A 125 17.22 -0.34 3.31
N GLY A 126 17.23 -1.63 2.95
CA GLY A 126 17.56 -2.72 3.88
C GLY A 126 16.43 -3.09 4.84
N ILE A 127 15.16 -2.75 4.50
CA ILE A 127 13.97 -3.17 5.23
C ILE A 127 13.28 -4.25 4.39
N TYR A 128 13.18 -5.46 4.92
CA TYR A 128 12.54 -6.55 4.20
C TYR A 128 11.04 -6.28 3.97
N PRO A 129 10.58 -6.19 2.69
CA PRO A 129 9.16 -6.01 2.39
C PRO A 129 8.45 -7.36 2.43
N ASN A 130 7.82 -7.71 3.54
CA ASN A 130 7.07 -8.94 3.69
C ASN A 130 5.67 -8.78 3.08
N ILE A 131 5.52 -9.16 1.82
CA ILE A 131 4.25 -8.99 1.09
C ILE A 131 3.27 -10.07 1.52
N LEU A 132 2.14 -9.66 2.10
CA LEU A 132 1.03 -10.52 2.46
C LEU A 132 0.25 -10.86 1.19
N ILE A 133 0.63 -11.93 0.50
CA ILE A 133 0.15 -12.20 -0.87
C ILE A 133 -1.37 -12.41 -0.95
N ASN A 134 -1.98 -12.91 0.11
CA ASN A 134 -3.44 -13.07 0.20
C ASN A 134 -4.18 -11.78 0.63
N TYR A 135 -3.45 -10.68 0.83
CA TYR A 135 -3.97 -9.37 1.19
C TYR A 135 -3.58 -8.29 0.18
N VAL A 136 -3.20 -8.69 -1.03
CA VAL A 136 -3.00 -7.78 -2.18
C VAL A 136 -3.92 -8.20 -3.32
N LEU A 137 -4.34 -7.24 -4.12
CA LEU A 137 -5.17 -7.48 -5.29
C LEU A 137 -4.82 -6.48 -6.38
N GLY A 138 -4.66 -6.97 -7.59
CA GLY A 138 -4.39 -6.20 -8.80
C GLY A 138 -4.83 -6.94 -10.05
N ASN A 139 -4.37 -6.46 -11.20
CA ASN A 139 -4.74 -7.02 -12.49
C ASN A 139 -3.78 -8.12 -12.97
N ILE A 140 -2.62 -8.22 -12.33
CA ILE A 140 -1.54 -9.15 -12.70
C ILE A 140 -1.17 -9.97 -11.46
N ASP A 141 -0.97 -11.28 -11.66
CA ASP A 141 -0.39 -12.12 -10.61
C ASP A 141 1.10 -11.82 -10.45
N MET A 142 1.41 -11.06 -9.41
CA MET A 142 2.78 -10.65 -9.09
C MET A 142 3.53 -11.62 -8.18
N LYS A 143 2.90 -12.70 -7.71
CA LYS A 143 3.56 -13.68 -6.83
C LYS A 143 4.88 -14.21 -7.41
N PRO A 144 4.95 -14.65 -8.68
CA PRO A 144 6.21 -15.11 -9.26
C PRO A 144 7.30 -14.02 -9.28
N VAL A 145 6.91 -12.77 -9.55
CA VAL A 145 7.84 -11.62 -9.57
C VAL A 145 8.37 -11.33 -8.19
N PHE A 146 7.51 -11.28 -7.18
CA PHE A 146 7.92 -11.04 -5.79
C PHE A 146 8.81 -12.16 -5.24
N LEU A 147 8.53 -13.42 -5.59
CA LEU A 147 9.41 -14.53 -5.24
C LEU A 147 10.81 -14.39 -5.86
N TRP A 148 10.87 -13.92 -7.10
CA TRP A 148 12.14 -13.63 -7.76
C TRP A 148 12.87 -12.44 -7.16
N GLN A 149 12.15 -11.35 -6.85
CA GLN A 149 12.74 -10.11 -6.32
C GLN A 149 13.14 -10.22 -4.85
N PHE A 150 12.33 -10.87 -4.01
CA PHE A 150 12.44 -10.84 -2.55
C PHE A 150 12.65 -12.21 -1.91
N GLY A 151 12.66 -13.28 -2.70
CA GLY A 151 12.93 -14.65 -2.25
C GLY A 151 11.75 -15.37 -1.63
N LYS A 152 10.82 -14.67 -0.99
CA LYS A 152 9.58 -15.24 -0.42
C LYS A 152 8.46 -14.21 -0.37
N VAL A 153 7.24 -14.71 -0.19
CA VAL A 153 6.05 -13.93 0.17
C VAL A 153 5.38 -14.58 1.37
N ASP A 154 4.55 -13.83 2.07
CA ASP A 154 3.77 -14.34 3.20
C ASP A 154 2.41 -14.86 2.69
N GLU A 155 2.14 -16.13 2.89
CA GLU A 155 0.92 -16.80 2.42
C GLU A 155 -0.15 -16.95 3.52
N ARG A 156 -0.02 -16.25 4.66
CA ARG A 156 -1.07 -16.26 5.70
C ARG A 156 -2.43 -15.89 5.14
N LYS A 157 -3.47 -16.51 5.68
CA LYS A 157 -4.85 -16.28 5.25
C LYS A 157 -5.57 -15.32 6.16
#